data_2551cdf4bf81661fa596acfa0d691541
#
_entry.id   2551cdf4bf81661fa596acfa0d691541
#
_cell.length_a   1.000
_cell.length_b   1.000
_cell.length_c   1.000
_cell.angle_alpha   90.00
_cell.angle_beta   90.00
_cell.angle_gamma   90.00
#
_symmetry.space_group_name_H-M   'P 1'
#
loop_
_entity.id
_entity.type
_entity.pdbx_description
1 polymer ?
#
loop_
_entity_poly.entity_id
_entity_poly.type
_entity_poly.pdbx_seq_one_letter_code
_entity_poly.pdbx_strand_id
1 'polypeptide(L)'
;MNDLHTAELTRELAAGTGASAVINAEHDRNDVDLNRISAAHEHAPAFLERLLDVLGTVVARHGRATLLALHGWNVVQPVVDVGLGCAPGDDPLVVGPRAAVTPRFAAGALARFIDACGARGIGATVGARYPARHRENLLQLFTPRYRDDERPLVRALAALAPGVDALQLELGIAVRWPGRWRDALVAACEETLPAFLVPPDPTSRGAARVDAAPAAIARRLQFTSAGLSGLVALDRARGGRLLLFPPEGGLLLFTGERIGLAPAAVTGALAVRRTPTAGVAVRFRGPLLRFPDTTPFLDLETGLARATLADAEIALDFERLHPDAAGDADFGVVRGVVRVDGAEHAIAAAGFTEDGPDPTTWPRLRAALRVGETAYVAFTLALDGGAASGFLCADGGHVAIVGGRAALAHGEAALEHVDVTLELADGARLELAAHAVHRLPVIRARGATPLRIEFAACRLDGETSPAGWLEAGGI
;
A
#
# COMPACT_ATOMS: atom_id res chain seq x y z
N MET A 1 9.89 -4.08 10.23
CA MET A 1 9.22 -4.85 9.16
C MET A 1 10.31 -5.31 8.21
N ASN A 2 10.49 -6.61 8.12
CA ASN A 2 11.57 -7.20 7.31
C ASN A 2 11.28 -6.99 5.82
N ASP A 3 12.34 -6.87 5.03
CA ASP A 3 12.27 -6.76 3.57
C ASP A 3 12.01 -8.16 2.96
N LEU A 4 10.83 -8.75 3.26
CA LEU A 4 10.45 -10.08 2.83
C LEU A 4 10.69 -10.27 1.33
N HIS A 5 11.26 -11.41 0.95
CA HIS A 5 11.63 -11.81 -0.41
C HIS A 5 12.69 -10.96 -1.11
N THR A 6 13.29 -9.94 -0.47
CA THR A 6 14.38 -9.18 -1.09
C THR A 6 15.66 -10.01 -1.21
N ALA A 7 15.93 -10.88 -0.24
CA ALA A 7 17.11 -11.76 -0.28
C ALA A 7 17.04 -12.80 -1.42
N GLU A 8 15.87 -13.42 -1.63
CA GLU A 8 15.64 -14.35 -2.73
C GLU A 8 15.73 -13.64 -4.08
N LEU A 9 15.09 -12.47 -4.20
CA LEU A 9 15.17 -11.63 -5.40
C LEU A 9 16.62 -11.20 -5.70
N THR A 10 17.40 -10.83 -4.66
CA THR A 10 18.82 -10.48 -4.82
C THR A 10 19.63 -11.65 -5.38
N ARG A 11 19.40 -12.88 -4.91
CA ARG A 11 20.08 -14.08 -5.44
C ARG A 11 19.70 -14.36 -6.89
N GLU A 12 18.41 -14.21 -7.21
CA GLU A 12 17.90 -14.42 -8.56
C GLU A 12 18.49 -13.40 -9.55
N LEU A 13 18.49 -12.11 -9.20
CA LEU A 13 19.12 -11.06 -9.99
C LEU A 13 20.63 -11.28 -10.17
N ALA A 14 21.33 -11.66 -9.12
CA ALA A 14 22.74 -11.94 -9.19
C ALA A 14 23.04 -13.14 -10.12
N ALA A 15 22.25 -14.21 -10.05
CA ALA A 15 22.37 -15.37 -10.91
C ALA A 15 22.10 -15.04 -12.38
N GLY A 16 21.02 -14.27 -12.68
CA GLY A 16 20.63 -13.91 -14.04
C GLY A 16 21.56 -12.92 -14.72
N THR A 17 22.17 -12.01 -13.94
CA THR A 17 23.02 -10.94 -14.49
C THR A 17 24.51 -11.17 -14.32
N GLY A 18 24.93 -12.20 -13.58
CA GLY A 18 26.33 -12.43 -13.21
C GLY A 18 26.88 -11.41 -12.20
N ALA A 19 26.02 -10.67 -11.52
CA ALA A 19 26.42 -9.70 -10.50
C ALA A 19 26.83 -10.38 -9.19
N SER A 20 27.64 -9.69 -8.38
CA SER A 20 27.92 -10.09 -6.99
C SER A 20 26.79 -9.67 -6.07
N ALA A 21 26.46 -10.50 -5.07
CA ALA A 21 25.46 -10.21 -4.06
C ALA A 21 26.07 -10.13 -2.66
N VAL A 22 25.68 -9.13 -1.88
CA VAL A 22 25.92 -9.04 -0.44
C VAL A 22 24.57 -9.04 0.25
N ILE A 23 24.28 -10.07 1.04
CA ILE A 23 22.96 -10.30 1.64
C ILE A 23 23.11 -10.34 3.15
N ASN A 24 22.32 -9.53 3.85
CA ASN A 24 22.18 -9.63 5.29
C ASN A 24 21.39 -10.90 5.64
N ALA A 25 22.05 -11.86 6.30
CA ALA A 25 21.45 -13.09 6.79
C ALA A 25 21.51 -13.23 8.33
N GLU A 26 22.15 -12.28 9.02
CA GLU A 26 22.51 -12.40 10.43
C GLU A 26 21.72 -11.47 11.34
N HIS A 27 21.33 -10.29 10.81
CA HIS A 27 20.70 -9.26 11.62
C HIS A 27 19.24 -9.06 11.20
N ASP A 28 18.33 -9.04 12.17
CA ASP A 28 16.99 -8.53 11.97
C ASP A 28 17.05 -7.01 11.77
N ARG A 29 16.36 -6.49 10.77
CA ARG A 29 16.33 -5.06 10.46
C ARG A 29 15.76 -4.20 11.59
N ASN A 30 14.88 -4.78 12.42
CA ASN A 30 14.32 -4.07 13.56
C ASN A 30 15.34 -3.88 14.66
N ASP A 31 16.33 -4.79 14.77
CA ASP A 31 17.41 -4.72 15.75
C ASP A 31 18.59 -3.90 15.20
N VAL A 32 19.01 -4.18 13.95
CA VAL A 32 20.12 -3.48 13.29
C VAL A 32 19.74 -3.10 11.87
N ASP A 33 19.40 -1.83 11.66
CA ASP A 33 19.13 -1.30 10.31
C ASP A 33 20.45 -1.06 9.55
N LEU A 34 20.88 -2.03 8.74
CA LEU A 34 22.11 -1.94 7.92
C LEU A 34 22.03 -0.84 6.85
N ASN A 35 20.86 -0.27 6.58
CA ASN A 35 20.72 0.93 5.76
C ASN A 35 21.01 2.22 6.54
N ARG A 36 21.58 2.10 7.77
CA ARG A 36 22.09 3.20 8.59
C ARG A 36 23.58 3.04 8.78
N ILE A 37 24.37 3.96 8.26
CA ILE A 37 25.84 3.89 8.24
C ILE A 37 26.41 3.70 9.65
N SER A 38 25.91 4.45 10.64
CA SER A 38 26.39 4.34 12.02
C SER A 38 26.02 2.99 12.63
N ALA A 39 24.77 2.50 12.45
CA ALA A 39 24.34 1.20 12.96
C ALA A 39 25.12 0.05 12.28
N ALA A 40 25.29 0.10 10.96
CA ALA A 40 26.08 -0.89 10.24
C ALA A 40 27.55 -0.92 10.69
N HIS A 41 28.14 0.25 10.92
CA HIS A 41 29.52 0.35 11.39
C HIS A 41 29.70 -0.18 12.82
N GLU A 42 28.76 0.10 13.71
CA GLU A 42 28.84 -0.27 15.13
C GLU A 42 28.51 -1.75 15.36
N HIS A 43 27.46 -2.26 14.70
CA HIS A 43 26.91 -3.57 15.01
C HIS A 43 27.17 -4.65 13.95
N ALA A 44 27.54 -4.26 12.72
CA ALA A 44 27.79 -5.16 11.62
C ALA A 44 28.96 -4.69 10.73
N PRO A 45 30.16 -4.44 11.28
CA PRO A 45 31.30 -3.97 10.48
C PRO A 45 31.67 -4.94 9.36
N ALA A 46 31.55 -6.25 9.57
CA ALA A 46 31.83 -7.27 8.56
C ALA A 46 30.94 -7.10 7.30
N PHE A 47 29.72 -6.60 7.42
CA PHE A 47 28.88 -6.26 6.27
C PHE A 47 29.50 -5.14 5.43
N LEU A 48 29.98 -4.07 6.07
CA LEU A 48 30.65 -2.96 5.37
C LEU A 48 32.00 -3.36 4.79
N GLU A 49 32.76 -4.21 5.48
CA GLU A 49 34.02 -4.78 4.98
C GLU A 49 33.78 -5.61 3.73
N ARG A 50 32.75 -6.46 3.76
CA ARG A 50 32.37 -7.26 2.59
C ARG A 50 31.91 -6.40 1.42
N LEU A 51 31.17 -5.34 1.69
CA LEU A 51 30.74 -4.37 0.67
C LEU A 51 31.95 -3.65 0.05
N LEU A 52 32.92 -3.23 0.88
CA LEU A 52 34.17 -2.60 0.43
C LEU A 52 34.98 -3.55 -0.47
N ASP A 53 35.15 -4.80 -0.04
CA ASP A 53 35.89 -5.83 -0.77
C ASP A 53 35.28 -6.11 -2.16
N VAL A 54 33.95 -6.32 -2.20
CA VAL A 54 33.25 -6.60 -3.45
C VAL A 54 33.29 -5.39 -4.40
N LEU A 55 32.95 -4.20 -3.92
CA LEU A 55 32.95 -2.98 -4.75
C LEU A 55 34.37 -2.61 -5.19
N GLY A 56 35.34 -2.68 -4.28
CA GLY A 56 36.75 -2.42 -4.58
C GLY A 56 37.28 -3.34 -5.68
N THR A 57 36.95 -4.64 -5.61
CA THR A 57 37.30 -5.63 -6.64
C THR A 57 36.67 -5.30 -7.99
N VAL A 58 35.36 -4.97 -8.01
CA VAL A 58 34.65 -4.62 -9.26
C VAL A 58 35.22 -3.34 -9.88
N VAL A 59 35.43 -2.30 -9.07
CA VAL A 59 36.00 -1.03 -9.53
C VAL A 59 37.44 -1.23 -10.05
N ALA A 60 38.28 -1.98 -9.33
CA ALA A 60 39.65 -2.25 -9.75
C ALA A 60 39.70 -3.02 -11.08
N ARG A 61 38.75 -3.96 -11.29
CA ARG A 61 38.71 -4.79 -12.49
C ARG A 61 38.10 -4.11 -13.71
N HIS A 62 37.06 -3.28 -13.50
CA HIS A 62 36.21 -2.76 -14.57
C HIS A 62 36.25 -1.22 -14.63
N GLY A 63 36.94 -0.54 -13.73
CA GLY A 63 36.96 0.92 -13.62
C GLY A 63 35.70 1.54 -13.01
N ARG A 64 34.61 0.76 -12.94
CA ARG A 64 33.29 1.20 -12.45
C ARG A 64 32.54 0.06 -11.80
N ALA A 65 31.62 0.41 -10.90
CA ALA A 65 30.63 -0.49 -10.33
C ALA A 65 29.25 0.17 -10.28
N THR A 66 28.19 -0.62 -10.32
CA THR A 66 26.84 -0.18 -9.98
C THR A 66 26.37 -0.94 -8.75
N LEU A 67 25.95 -0.22 -7.71
CA LEU A 67 25.36 -0.78 -6.50
C LEU A 67 23.86 -0.65 -6.54
N LEU A 68 23.14 -1.77 -6.40
CA LEU A 68 21.68 -1.82 -6.22
C LEU A 68 21.40 -2.24 -4.77
N ALA A 69 20.84 -1.33 -3.97
CA ALA A 69 20.35 -1.65 -2.62
C ALA A 69 18.85 -1.96 -2.71
N LEU A 70 18.46 -3.22 -2.48
CA LEU A 70 17.08 -3.67 -2.59
C LEU A 70 16.36 -3.57 -1.25
N HIS A 71 15.24 -2.87 -1.24
CA HIS A 71 14.38 -2.69 -0.06
C HIS A 71 12.92 -3.00 -0.37
N GLY A 72 12.15 -3.27 0.67
CA GLY A 72 10.73 -3.56 0.58
C GLY A 72 9.84 -2.37 0.88
N TRP A 73 8.92 -2.12 -0.03
CA TRP A 73 7.84 -1.15 0.14
C TRP A 73 6.49 -1.87 0.29
N ASN A 74 5.73 -1.54 1.35
CA ASN A 74 4.50 -2.26 1.71
C ASN A 74 3.26 -1.75 0.96
N VAL A 75 3.37 -1.64 -0.36
CA VAL A 75 2.24 -1.48 -1.26
C VAL A 75 2.14 -2.72 -2.14
N VAL A 76 0.92 -3.19 -2.41
CA VAL A 76 0.70 -4.38 -3.27
C VAL A 76 0.93 -4.04 -4.73
N GLN A 77 0.74 -2.80 -5.11
CA GLN A 77 0.94 -2.31 -6.47
C GLN A 77 2.32 -2.72 -7.04
N PRO A 78 2.42 -3.12 -8.32
CA PRO A 78 3.70 -3.42 -8.98
C PRO A 78 4.44 -2.12 -9.29
N VAL A 79 5.20 -1.63 -8.31
CA VAL A 79 5.94 -0.36 -8.38
C VAL A 79 7.36 -0.50 -7.85
N VAL A 80 8.21 0.38 -8.36
CA VAL A 80 9.58 0.60 -7.90
C VAL A 80 9.80 2.10 -7.71
N ASP A 81 10.30 2.53 -6.55
CA ASP A 81 10.80 3.89 -6.36
C ASP A 81 12.32 3.86 -6.23
N VAL A 82 13.02 4.64 -7.07
CA VAL A 82 14.47 4.62 -7.17
C VAL A 82 15.06 5.80 -6.41
N GLY A 83 15.67 5.54 -5.28
CA GLY A 83 16.40 6.53 -4.48
C GLY A 83 17.82 6.76 -5.01
N LEU A 84 18.19 8.02 -5.23
CA LEU A 84 19.51 8.42 -5.76
C LEU A 84 20.39 9.16 -4.74
N GLY A 85 20.02 9.13 -3.46
CA GLY A 85 20.75 9.81 -2.39
C GLY A 85 20.47 11.32 -2.29
N CYS A 86 19.65 11.89 -3.16
CA CYS A 86 19.25 13.30 -3.18
C CYS A 86 17.75 13.45 -3.39
N ALA A 87 17.21 14.64 -3.10
CA ALA A 87 15.83 14.95 -3.47
C ALA A 87 15.72 15.06 -4.99
N PRO A 88 14.61 14.58 -5.60
CA PRO A 88 14.36 14.78 -7.02
C PRO A 88 14.16 16.26 -7.32
N GLY A 89 14.64 16.70 -8.49
CA GLY A 89 14.30 18.00 -9.07
C GLY A 89 13.03 17.94 -9.91
N ASP A 90 12.77 19.00 -10.68
CA ASP A 90 11.62 19.04 -11.62
C ASP A 90 11.72 17.93 -12.69
N ASP A 91 12.94 17.66 -13.17
CA ASP A 91 13.27 16.47 -13.95
C ASP A 91 14.03 15.49 -13.04
N PRO A 92 13.46 14.34 -12.67
CA PRO A 92 14.06 13.40 -11.74
C PRO A 92 15.29 12.67 -12.28
N LEU A 93 15.55 12.73 -13.60
CA LEU A 93 16.74 12.17 -14.24
C LEU A 93 17.88 13.19 -14.35
N VAL A 94 17.63 14.46 -14.04
CA VAL A 94 18.66 15.49 -13.93
C VAL A 94 19.19 15.55 -12.52
N VAL A 95 20.32 14.90 -12.29
CA VAL A 95 20.92 14.79 -10.95
C VAL A 95 22.03 15.80 -10.74
N GLY A 96 22.05 16.37 -9.54
CA GLY A 96 23.11 17.29 -9.10
C GLY A 96 24.30 16.57 -8.45
N PRO A 97 25.32 17.33 -8.01
CA PRO A 97 26.58 16.79 -7.46
C PRO A 97 26.42 16.04 -6.12
N ARG A 98 25.23 16.08 -5.51
CA ARG A 98 24.92 15.38 -4.25
C ARG A 98 24.30 14.01 -4.46
N ALA A 99 24.01 13.63 -5.70
CA ALA A 99 23.49 12.31 -6.02
C ALA A 99 24.57 11.23 -5.84
N ALA A 100 24.16 10.03 -5.51
CA ALA A 100 25.01 8.85 -5.44
C ALA A 100 25.22 8.19 -6.83
N VAL A 101 24.73 8.81 -7.88
CA VAL A 101 24.89 8.41 -9.29
C VAL A 101 25.40 9.57 -10.13
N THR A 102 26.07 9.24 -11.23
CA THR A 102 26.53 10.24 -12.19
C THR A 102 25.37 10.72 -13.09
N PRO A 103 25.41 11.98 -13.59
CA PRO A 103 24.40 12.46 -14.54
C PRO A 103 24.27 11.58 -15.78
N ARG A 104 25.38 11.03 -16.26
CA ARG A 104 25.41 10.12 -17.40
C ARG A 104 24.66 8.82 -17.12
N PHE A 105 24.83 8.26 -15.90
CA PHE A 105 24.10 7.05 -15.46
C PHE A 105 22.60 7.34 -15.39
N ALA A 106 22.18 8.44 -14.76
CA ALA A 106 20.79 8.80 -14.62
C ALA A 106 20.10 8.99 -15.97
N ALA A 107 20.69 9.79 -16.89
CA ALA A 107 20.12 10.07 -18.20
C ALA A 107 20.15 8.86 -19.17
N GLY A 108 20.97 7.86 -18.89
CA GLY A 108 21.14 6.69 -19.77
C GLY A 108 20.60 5.40 -19.17
N ALA A 109 21.36 4.78 -18.30
CA ALA A 109 21.04 3.45 -17.79
C ALA A 109 19.78 3.42 -16.92
N LEU A 110 19.61 4.39 -16.03
CA LEU A 110 18.42 4.50 -15.20
C LEU A 110 17.18 4.80 -16.05
N ALA A 111 17.27 5.69 -17.03
CA ALA A 111 16.15 5.96 -17.93
C ALA A 111 15.67 4.67 -18.64
N ARG A 112 16.62 3.88 -19.18
CA ARG A 112 16.28 2.58 -19.81
C ARG A 112 15.64 1.59 -18.84
N PHE A 113 16.09 1.54 -17.59
CA PHE A 113 15.47 0.69 -16.58
C PHE A 113 14.03 1.11 -16.30
N ILE A 114 13.75 2.41 -16.19
CA ILE A 114 12.40 2.94 -16.00
C ILE A 114 11.50 2.57 -17.20
N ASP A 115 12.01 2.75 -18.43
CA ASP A 115 11.29 2.39 -19.66
C ASP A 115 11.00 0.88 -19.72
N ALA A 116 11.98 0.03 -19.38
CA ALA A 116 11.83 -1.42 -19.35
C ALA A 116 10.82 -1.89 -18.30
N CYS A 117 10.78 -1.25 -17.13
CA CYS A 117 9.75 -1.47 -16.13
C CYS A 117 8.37 -1.08 -16.67
N GLY A 118 8.24 0.11 -17.26
CA GLY A 118 6.98 0.62 -17.83
C GLY A 118 6.44 -0.28 -18.93
N ALA A 119 7.30 -0.76 -19.84
CA ALA A 119 6.91 -1.69 -20.90
C ALA A 119 6.34 -3.03 -20.37
N ARG A 120 6.68 -3.39 -19.14
CA ARG A 120 6.20 -4.60 -18.44
C ARG A 120 5.07 -4.34 -17.45
N GLY A 121 4.55 -3.11 -17.42
CA GLY A 121 3.47 -2.71 -16.53
C GLY A 121 3.88 -2.48 -15.07
N ILE A 122 5.17 -2.33 -14.80
CA ILE A 122 5.70 -1.94 -13.50
C ILE A 122 5.84 -0.42 -13.47
N GLY A 123 5.18 0.23 -12.52
CA GLY A 123 5.35 1.66 -12.29
C GLY A 123 6.72 1.96 -11.70
N ALA A 124 7.52 2.80 -12.34
CA ALA A 124 8.82 3.20 -11.83
C ALA A 124 8.87 4.72 -11.62
N THR A 125 9.33 5.15 -10.43
CA THR A 125 9.51 6.56 -10.07
C THR A 125 10.93 6.79 -9.55
N VAL A 126 11.37 8.04 -9.50
CA VAL A 126 12.71 8.40 -8.99
C VAL A 126 12.55 9.31 -7.79
N GLY A 127 12.86 8.78 -6.60
CA GLY A 127 12.87 9.51 -5.33
C GLY A 127 11.55 10.16 -4.93
N ALA A 128 10.44 9.73 -5.55
CA ALA A 128 9.12 10.30 -5.28
C ALA A 128 8.68 10.06 -3.83
N ARG A 129 9.02 8.91 -3.29
CA ARG A 129 8.70 8.50 -1.92
C ARG A 129 9.95 8.31 -1.06
N TYR A 130 10.97 7.63 -1.61
CA TYR A 130 12.17 7.20 -0.90
C TYR A 130 13.44 7.69 -1.60
N PRO A 131 13.75 8.99 -1.55
CA PRO A 131 14.89 9.56 -2.26
C PRO A 131 16.26 9.15 -1.69
N ALA A 132 16.31 8.34 -0.62
CA ALA A 132 17.53 7.91 0.09
C ALA A 132 18.41 9.08 0.61
N ARG A 133 17.83 10.27 0.80
CA ARG A 133 18.57 11.52 1.16
C ARG A 133 18.93 11.66 2.64
N HIS A 134 18.44 10.77 3.50
CA HIS A 134 18.78 10.82 4.92
C HIS A 134 20.28 10.63 5.09
N ARG A 135 20.93 11.45 5.92
CA ARG A 135 22.40 11.44 6.06
C ARG A 135 22.97 10.05 6.40
N GLU A 136 22.25 9.26 7.20
CA GLU A 136 22.67 7.92 7.61
C GLU A 136 22.29 6.83 6.60
N ASN A 137 21.65 7.15 5.46
CA ASN A 137 21.35 6.14 4.46
C ASN A 137 22.65 5.61 3.82
N LEU A 138 22.74 4.30 3.59
CA LEU A 138 23.93 3.64 3.06
C LEU A 138 24.42 4.25 1.74
N LEU A 139 23.51 4.73 0.88
CA LEU A 139 23.87 5.39 -0.38
C LEU A 139 24.71 6.66 -0.18
N GLN A 140 24.60 7.32 0.99
CA GLN A 140 25.36 8.52 1.27
C GLN A 140 26.88 8.30 1.31
N LEU A 141 27.33 7.05 1.47
CA LEU A 141 28.74 6.67 1.32
C LEU A 141 29.29 7.00 -0.09
N PHE A 142 28.44 6.96 -1.10
CA PHE A 142 28.80 7.21 -2.50
C PHE A 142 28.48 8.64 -2.96
N THR A 143 28.31 9.55 -1.99
CA THR A 143 28.21 11.00 -2.21
C THR A 143 29.44 11.69 -1.63
N PRO A 144 29.66 12.99 -1.88
CA PRO A 144 30.78 13.72 -1.27
C PRO A 144 30.76 13.80 0.27
N ARG A 145 29.65 13.42 0.91
CA ARG A 145 29.37 13.65 2.34
C ARG A 145 30.36 12.96 3.28
N TYR A 146 30.77 11.73 2.98
CA TYR A 146 31.57 10.87 3.86
C TYR A 146 33.05 10.76 3.45
N ARG A 147 33.50 11.59 2.51
CA ARG A 147 34.87 11.55 2.00
C ARG A 147 35.91 11.69 3.09
N ASP A 148 35.66 12.56 4.07
CA ASP A 148 36.59 12.89 5.16
C ASP A 148 36.06 12.36 6.52
N ASP A 149 35.31 11.26 6.53
CA ASP A 149 34.77 10.64 7.75
C ASP A 149 35.91 10.11 8.63
N GLU A 150 35.78 10.25 9.94
CA GLU A 150 36.82 9.83 10.89
C GLU A 150 36.95 8.30 10.95
N ARG A 151 35.88 7.58 10.69
CA ARG A 151 35.83 6.09 10.71
C ARG A 151 36.56 5.55 9.48
N PRO A 152 37.68 4.77 9.64
CA PRO A 152 38.50 4.33 8.51
C PRO A 152 37.74 3.53 7.45
N LEU A 153 36.85 2.62 7.88
CA LEU A 153 36.05 1.76 6.99
C LEU A 153 35.02 2.57 6.18
N VAL A 154 34.37 3.52 6.83
CA VAL A 154 33.41 4.45 6.19
C VAL A 154 34.12 5.31 5.15
N ARG A 155 35.26 5.86 5.50
CA ARG A 155 36.10 6.65 4.58
C ARG A 155 36.61 5.83 3.40
N ALA A 156 37.01 4.57 3.64
CA ALA A 156 37.46 3.67 2.57
C ALA A 156 36.35 3.37 1.55
N LEU A 157 35.11 3.13 2.01
CA LEU A 157 33.95 2.99 1.14
C LEU A 157 33.66 4.27 0.37
N ALA A 158 33.68 5.43 1.04
CA ALA A 158 33.44 6.73 0.41
C ALA A 158 34.51 7.08 -0.64
N ALA A 159 35.75 6.57 -0.52
CA ALA A 159 36.79 6.75 -1.50
C ALA A 159 36.50 6.05 -2.84
N LEU A 160 35.60 5.05 -2.87
CA LEU A 160 35.14 4.38 -4.10
C LEU A 160 34.11 5.20 -4.88
N ALA A 161 33.52 6.24 -4.29
CA ALA A 161 32.43 7.03 -4.89
C ALA A 161 32.67 7.49 -6.34
N PRO A 162 33.87 7.91 -6.77
CA PRO A 162 34.10 8.31 -8.16
C PRO A 162 33.92 7.18 -9.18
N GLY A 163 34.03 5.92 -8.74
CA GLY A 163 33.86 4.73 -9.57
C GLY A 163 32.54 3.99 -9.36
N VAL A 164 31.62 4.49 -8.50
CA VAL A 164 30.39 3.78 -8.14
C VAL A 164 29.17 4.64 -8.43
N ASP A 165 28.23 4.09 -9.19
CA ASP A 165 26.86 4.60 -9.28
C ASP A 165 25.97 3.77 -8.35
N ALA A 166 25.44 4.38 -7.28
CA ALA A 166 24.66 3.68 -6.25
C ALA A 166 23.22 4.12 -6.24
N LEU A 167 22.28 3.17 -6.25
CA LEU A 167 20.85 3.42 -6.19
C LEU A 167 20.15 2.45 -5.24
N GLN A 168 19.08 2.94 -4.62
CA GLN A 168 18.20 2.17 -3.75
C GLN A 168 16.89 1.88 -4.50
N LEU A 169 16.48 0.63 -4.56
CA LEU A 169 15.20 0.23 -5.13
C LEU A 169 14.24 -0.11 -4.00
N GLU A 170 13.20 0.70 -3.86
CA GLU A 170 12.08 0.41 -2.97
C GLU A 170 11.00 -0.30 -3.76
N LEU A 171 10.82 -1.57 -3.47
CA LEU A 171 10.07 -2.51 -4.28
C LEU A 171 8.70 -2.79 -3.66
N GLY A 172 7.62 -2.56 -4.40
CA GLY A 172 6.27 -2.99 -4.00
C GLY A 172 6.19 -4.50 -3.79
N ILE A 173 5.17 -4.95 -3.06
CA ILE A 173 5.00 -6.37 -2.73
C ILE A 173 4.90 -7.22 -4.00
N ALA A 174 4.11 -6.82 -4.99
CA ALA A 174 3.90 -7.59 -6.20
C ALA A 174 5.22 -7.91 -6.95
N VAL A 175 6.17 -6.98 -6.97
CA VAL A 175 7.45 -7.20 -7.68
C VAL A 175 8.51 -7.93 -6.85
N ARG A 176 8.21 -8.24 -5.58
CA ARG A 176 9.08 -9.04 -4.69
C ARG A 176 8.59 -10.46 -4.49
N TRP A 177 7.28 -10.66 -4.41
CA TRP A 177 6.67 -11.99 -4.25
C TRP A 177 6.84 -12.83 -5.51
N PRO A 178 6.97 -14.16 -5.39
CA PRO A 178 6.99 -15.06 -6.55
C PRO A 178 5.78 -14.86 -7.46
N GLY A 179 6.01 -14.81 -8.76
CA GLY A 179 4.98 -14.68 -9.77
C GLY A 179 5.32 -13.67 -10.88
N ARG A 180 4.41 -13.48 -11.82
CA ARG A 180 4.65 -12.75 -13.06
C ARG A 180 5.24 -11.35 -12.91
N TRP A 181 4.94 -10.64 -11.83
CA TRP A 181 5.45 -9.27 -11.61
C TRP A 181 6.92 -9.27 -11.17
N ARG A 182 7.31 -10.26 -10.36
CA ARG A 182 8.72 -10.49 -10.02
C ARG A 182 9.50 -10.90 -11.25
N ASP A 183 8.97 -11.84 -12.06
CA ASP A 183 9.59 -12.27 -13.31
C ASP A 183 9.76 -11.08 -14.27
N ALA A 184 8.77 -10.19 -14.35
CA ALA A 184 8.82 -8.97 -15.16
C ALA A 184 9.90 -7.98 -14.66
N LEU A 185 10.08 -7.82 -13.33
CA LEU A 185 11.15 -7.00 -12.77
C LEU A 185 12.53 -7.62 -13.05
N VAL A 186 12.69 -8.93 -12.85
CA VAL A 186 13.93 -9.66 -13.15
C VAL A 186 14.31 -9.48 -14.61
N ALA A 187 13.35 -9.68 -15.54
CA ALA A 187 13.58 -9.46 -16.97
C ALA A 187 13.96 -8.01 -17.31
N ALA A 188 13.35 -7.01 -16.64
CA ALA A 188 13.72 -5.61 -16.83
C ALA A 188 15.17 -5.34 -16.35
N CYS A 189 15.56 -5.93 -15.23
CA CYS A 189 16.93 -5.84 -14.73
C CYS A 189 17.93 -6.54 -15.65
N GLU A 190 17.66 -7.75 -16.12
CA GLU A 190 18.51 -8.51 -17.02
C GLU A 190 18.74 -7.78 -18.36
N GLU A 191 17.71 -7.13 -18.88
CA GLU A 191 17.79 -6.32 -20.08
C GLU A 191 18.65 -5.06 -19.90
N THR A 192 18.61 -4.45 -18.72
CA THR A 192 19.16 -3.09 -18.51
C THR A 192 20.43 -3.07 -17.68
N LEU A 193 20.66 -4.02 -16.75
CA LEU A 193 21.86 -4.04 -15.90
C LEU A 193 23.17 -4.19 -16.68
N PRO A 194 23.27 -5.03 -17.72
CA PRO A 194 24.46 -5.04 -18.57
C PRO A 194 24.76 -3.70 -19.22
N ALA A 195 23.71 -2.92 -19.53
CA ALA A 195 23.84 -1.59 -20.09
C ALA A 195 24.26 -0.53 -19.05
N PHE A 196 24.16 -0.80 -17.75
CA PHE A 196 24.74 0.04 -16.70
C PHE A 196 26.26 0.10 -16.76
N LEU A 197 26.88 -0.94 -17.32
CA LEU A 197 28.31 -1.03 -17.51
C LEU A 197 28.79 -0.39 -18.82
N VAL A 198 27.89 -0.12 -19.78
CA VAL A 198 28.22 0.47 -21.10
C VAL A 198 27.81 1.94 -21.10
N PRO A 199 28.66 2.85 -21.63
CA PRO A 199 28.29 4.25 -21.78
C PRO A 199 27.06 4.43 -22.68
N PRO A 200 26.05 5.22 -22.27
CA PRO A 200 24.86 5.45 -23.11
C PRO A 200 25.17 6.29 -24.33
N ASP A 201 24.45 6.01 -25.42
CA ASP A 201 24.35 6.87 -26.59
C ASP A 201 23.49 8.10 -26.21
N PRO A 202 23.93 9.33 -26.48
CA PRO A 202 23.27 10.55 -26.06
C PRO A 202 21.92 10.87 -26.76
N THR A 203 21.43 9.99 -27.66
CA THR A 203 20.28 10.30 -28.52
C THR A 203 18.91 9.77 -28.04
N SER A 204 18.82 9.00 -26.95
CA SER A 204 17.52 8.50 -26.46
C SER A 204 16.93 9.40 -25.35
N ARG A 205 16.05 10.31 -25.74
CA ARG A 205 15.20 11.08 -24.83
C ARG A 205 13.75 10.60 -24.96
N GLY A 206 13.24 9.95 -23.91
CA GLY A 206 11.82 9.73 -23.71
C GLY A 206 11.43 10.21 -22.32
N ALA A 207 11.04 11.48 -22.20
CA ALA A 207 10.48 11.99 -20.96
C ALA A 207 8.96 11.79 -20.96
N ALA A 208 8.45 10.90 -20.14
CA ALA A 208 7.02 10.85 -19.84
C ALA A 208 6.63 12.03 -18.96
N ARG A 209 5.86 12.94 -19.52
CA ARG A 209 5.29 14.08 -18.81
C ARG A 209 4.10 13.59 -17.99
N VAL A 210 4.12 13.82 -16.68
CA VAL A 210 3.00 13.51 -15.78
C VAL A 210 2.11 14.74 -15.70
N ASP A 211 0.92 14.65 -16.28
CA ASP A 211 -0.12 15.68 -16.11
C ASP A 211 -0.74 15.56 -14.70
N ALA A 212 -0.90 16.70 -14.04
CA ALA A 212 -1.49 16.78 -12.71
C ALA A 212 -2.95 16.31 -12.74
N ALA A 213 -3.26 15.24 -12.02
CA ALA A 213 -4.64 14.78 -11.85
C ALA A 213 -5.45 15.76 -10.96
N PRO A 214 -6.76 15.95 -11.24
CA PRO A 214 -7.62 16.80 -10.44
C PRO A 214 -7.70 16.31 -8.97
N ALA A 215 -7.92 17.26 -8.06
CA ALA A 215 -7.97 17.01 -6.62
C ALA A 215 -8.95 15.89 -6.27
N ALA A 216 -8.44 14.73 -5.86
CA ALA A 216 -9.26 13.62 -5.42
C ALA A 216 -9.69 13.85 -3.97
N ILE A 217 -10.98 13.78 -3.74
CA ILE A 217 -11.61 13.76 -2.41
C ILE A 217 -11.42 12.36 -1.83
N ALA A 218 -11.17 12.24 -0.54
CA ALA A 218 -11.18 10.95 0.14
C ALA A 218 -12.58 10.32 0.01
N ARG A 219 -12.65 9.08 -0.46
CA ARG A 219 -13.92 8.40 -0.74
C ARG A 219 -13.86 6.95 -0.29
N ARG A 220 -14.97 6.49 0.27
CA ARG A 220 -15.16 5.11 0.71
C ARG A 220 -16.42 4.54 0.08
N LEU A 221 -16.34 3.32 -0.42
CA LEU A 221 -17.46 2.48 -0.86
C LEU A 221 -17.39 1.16 -0.13
N GLN A 222 -18.50 0.76 0.46
CA GLN A 222 -18.67 -0.54 1.11
C GLN A 222 -19.84 -1.27 0.46
N PHE A 223 -19.74 -2.59 0.36
CA PHE A 223 -20.84 -3.42 -0.09
C PHE A 223 -20.80 -4.79 0.59
N THR A 224 -21.94 -5.40 0.76
CA THR A 224 -22.08 -6.73 1.36
C THR A 224 -23.02 -7.58 0.56
N SER A 225 -22.61 -8.79 0.25
CA SER A 225 -23.45 -9.83 -0.38
C SER A 225 -23.17 -11.19 0.24
N ALA A 226 -24.03 -12.16 -0.03
CA ALA A 226 -23.81 -13.54 0.40
C ALA A 226 -22.57 -14.18 -0.26
N GLY A 227 -22.17 -13.70 -1.45
CA GLY A 227 -21.08 -14.29 -2.21
C GLY A 227 -19.74 -13.56 -2.03
N LEU A 228 -19.73 -12.23 -1.87
CA LEU A 228 -18.52 -11.44 -1.76
C LEU A 228 -18.84 -10.11 -1.09
N SER A 229 -18.13 -9.78 -0.04
CA SER A 229 -18.22 -8.46 0.60
C SER A 229 -16.95 -7.66 0.33
N GLY A 230 -17.05 -6.33 0.26
CA GLY A 230 -15.91 -5.53 -0.08
C GLY A 230 -15.93 -4.10 0.50
N LEU A 231 -14.75 -3.56 0.66
CA LEU A 231 -14.49 -2.18 1.04
C LEU A 231 -13.45 -1.58 0.11
N VAL A 232 -13.80 -0.48 -0.52
CA VAL A 232 -12.91 0.34 -1.34
C VAL A 232 -12.72 1.68 -0.66
N ALA A 233 -11.50 2.10 -0.46
CA ALA A 233 -11.19 3.40 0.10
C ALA A 233 -10.11 4.10 -0.71
N LEU A 234 -10.34 5.36 -1.03
CA LEU A 234 -9.36 6.28 -1.59
C LEU A 234 -9.11 7.40 -0.59
N ASP A 235 -7.86 7.61 -0.24
CA ASP A 235 -7.41 8.68 0.65
C ASP A 235 -6.23 9.40 0.01
N ARG A 236 -6.33 10.72 -0.13
CA ARG A 236 -5.25 11.54 -0.72
C ARG A 236 -3.92 11.41 0.03
N ALA A 237 -3.98 11.18 1.34
CA ALA A 237 -2.79 11.06 2.18
C ALA A 237 -2.26 9.63 2.28
N ARG A 238 -3.12 8.61 2.11
CA ARG A 238 -2.81 7.20 2.37
C ARG A 238 -2.83 6.32 1.13
N GLY A 239 -3.32 6.84 -0.01
CA GLY A 239 -3.46 6.08 -1.26
C GLY A 239 -4.75 5.27 -1.35
N GLY A 240 -4.78 4.31 -2.28
CA GLY A 240 -5.92 3.42 -2.50
C GLY A 240 -5.85 2.17 -1.66
N ARG A 241 -7.00 1.68 -1.20
CA ARG A 241 -7.16 0.41 -0.51
C ARG A 241 -8.38 -0.33 -1.03
N LEU A 242 -8.24 -1.62 -1.22
CA LEU A 242 -9.33 -2.53 -1.54
C LEU A 242 -9.22 -3.74 -0.62
N LEU A 243 -10.32 -4.08 0.03
CA LEU A 243 -10.49 -5.29 0.84
C LEU A 243 -11.65 -6.06 0.24
N LEU A 244 -11.45 -7.33 -0.06
CA LEU A 244 -12.52 -8.24 -0.49
C LEU A 244 -12.50 -9.47 0.41
N PHE A 245 -13.69 -9.90 0.84
CA PHE A 245 -13.89 -11.10 1.63
C PHE A 245 -14.68 -12.10 0.81
N PRO A 246 -13.99 -13.10 0.26
CA PRO A 246 -14.63 -14.18 -0.48
C PRO A 246 -15.51 -15.06 0.41
N PRO A 247 -16.52 -15.76 -0.14
CA PRO A 247 -17.45 -16.61 0.64
C PRO A 247 -16.75 -17.81 1.28
N GLU A 248 -15.68 -18.31 0.68
CA GLU A 248 -14.85 -19.40 1.21
C GLU A 248 -13.96 -18.97 2.38
N GLY A 249 -13.96 -17.70 2.72
CA GLY A 249 -13.14 -17.12 3.79
C GLY A 249 -11.84 -16.50 3.29
N GLY A 250 -11.03 -15.99 4.23
CA GLY A 250 -9.79 -15.27 3.93
C GLY A 250 -10.00 -13.82 3.55
N LEU A 251 -8.98 -13.24 2.93
CA LEU A 251 -8.96 -11.83 2.51
C LEU A 251 -8.16 -11.66 1.23
N LEU A 252 -8.66 -10.82 0.33
CA LEU A 252 -7.93 -10.26 -0.79
C LEU A 252 -7.68 -8.77 -0.51
N LEU A 253 -6.42 -8.36 -0.53
CA LEU A 253 -5.98 -7.02 -0.15
C LEU A 253 -5.21 -6.35 -1.28
N PHE A 254 -5.60 -5.13 -1.61
CA PHE A 254 -4.77 -4.19 -2.36
C PHE A 254 -4.47 -2.96 -1.51
N THR A 255 -3.21 -2.51 -1.58
CA THR A 255 -2.78 -1.21 -1.09
C THR A 255 -1.96 -0.55 -2.20
N GLY A 256 -2.37 0.64 -2.62
CA GLY A 256 -1.72 1.41 -3.67
C GLY A 256 -1.06 2.67 -3.14
N GLU A 257 -0.27 3.32 -3.99
CA GLU A 257 0.40 4.58 -3.69
C GLU A 257 -0.60 5.72 -3.50
N ARG A 258 -0.15 6.80 -2.90
CA ARG A 258 -0.93 8.03 -2.72
C ARG A 258 -1.43 8.57 -4.05
N ILE A 259 -2.68 8.98 -4.07
CA ILE A 259 -3.29 9.62 -5.25
C ILE A 259 -2.54 10.93 -5.53
N GLY A 260 -1.99 11.06 -6.73
CA GLY A 260 -1.24 12.25 -7.18
C GLY A 260 0.28 12.06 -7.29
N LEU A 261 0.83 10.91 -6.89
CA LEU A 261 2.23 10.55 -7.12
C LEU A 261 2.43 9.57 -8.28
N ALA A 262 1.38 8.85 -8.67
CA ALA A 262 1.38 8.05 -9.89
C ALA A 262 0.30 8.55 -10.83
N PRO A 263 0.56 8.65 -12.14
CA PRO A 263 -0.48 8.91 -13.12
C PRO A 263 -1.56 7.83 -12.99
N ALA A 264 -2.82 8.22 -13.11
CA ALA A 264 -3.96 7.29 -13.14
C ALA A 264 -3.88 6.25 -14.29
N ALA A 265 -2.86 6.33 -15.13
CA ALA A 265 -2.60 5.48 -16.28
C ALA A 265 -1.67 4.30 -16.00
N VAL A 266 -1.07 4.19 -14.81
CA VAL A 266 -0.17 3.07 -14.52
C VAL A 266 -0.99 1.86 -14.11
N THR A 267 -0.89 0.84 -14.93
CA THR A 267 -1.46 -0.50 -14.81
C THR A 267 -1.64 -0.99 -13.36
N GLY A 268 -2.84 -1.43 -13.03
CA GLY A 268 -3.21 -1.92 -11.71
C GLY A 268 -3.59 -0.83 -10.72
N ALA A 269 -3.84 0.39 -11.18
CA ALA A 269 -4.35 1.45 -10.33
C ALA A 269 -5.84 1.24 -10.04
N LEU A 270 -6.20 1.38 -8.77
CA LEU A 270 -7.58 1.49 -8.34
C LEU A 270 -8.11 2.86 -8.77
N ALA A 271 -9.13 2.87 -9.63
CA ALA A 271 -9.81 4.08 -10.05
C ALA A 271 -11.22 4.14 -9.45
N VAL A 272 -11.55 5.25 -8.80
CA VAL A 272 -12.89 5.53 -8.31
C VAL A 272 -13.34 6.87 -8.85
N ARG A 273 -14.46 6.90 -9.57
CA ARG A 273 -14.95 8.10 -10.26
C ARG A 273 -16.40 8.35 -9.91
N ARG A 274 -16.82 9.62 -9.85
CA ARG A 274 -18.25 9.97 -9.86
C ARG A 274 -18.82 9.69 -11.24
N THR A 275 -20.03 9.13 -11.27
CA THR A 275 -20.83 9.03 -12.49
C THR A 275 -21.67 10.29 -12.69
N PRO A 276 -22.16 10.57 -13.92
CA PRO A 276 -23.06 11.71 -14.15
C PRO A 276 -24.33 11.67 -13.33
N THR A 277 -24.79 10.49 -12.90
CA THR A 277 -25.98 10.27 -12.06
C THR A 277 -25.66 10.32 -10.56
N ALA A 278 -24.62 11.01 -10.15
CA ALA A 278 -24.14 11.13 -8.76
C ALA A 278 -23.76 9.80 -8.09
N GLY A 279 -23.64 8.70 -8.85
CA GLY A 279 -23.16 7.40 -8.40
C GLY A 279 -21.62 7.34 -8.35
N VAL A 280 -21.11 6.14 -8.11
CA VAL A 280 -19.67 5.86 -8.02
C VAL A 280 -19.30 4.68 -8.90
N ALA A 281 -18.31 4.84 -9.77
CA ALA A 281 -17.73 3.75 -10.53
C ALA A 281 -16.36 3.36 -9.97
N VAL A 282 -16.18 2.08 -9.65
CA VAL A 282 -14.91 1.50 -9.22
C VAL A 282 -14.37 0.62 -10.34
N ARG A 283 -13.13 0.85 -10.70
CA ARG A 283 -12.40 0.05 -11.68
C ARG A 283 -11.03 -0.29 -11.12
N PHE A 284 -10.67 -1.56 -11.21
CA PHE A 284 -9.36 -2.05 -10.76
C PHE A 284 -8.90 -3.16 -11.71
N ARG A 285 -7.61 -3.20 -11.98
CA ARG A 285 -6.97 -4.32 -12.66
C ARG A 285 -5.53 -4.45 -12.18
N GLY A 286 -5.23 -5.56 -11.52
CA GLY A 286 -3.89 -5.79 -10.98
C GLY A 286 -3.81 -6.87 -9.93
N PRO A 287 -2.66 -6.97 -9.25
CA PRO A 287 -2.46 -7.95 -8.20
C PRO A 287 -3.18 -7.58 -6.91
N LEU A 288 -3.71 -8.61 -6.24
CA LEU A 288 -4.15 -8.58 -4.85
C LEU A 288 -3.27 -9.53 -4.03
N LEU A 289 -3.01 -9.19 -2.77
CA LEU A 289 -2.52 -10.16 -1.80
C LEU A 289 -3.67 -11.03 -1.32
N ARG A 290 -3.52 -12.34 -1.44
CA ARG A 290 -4.46 -13.33 -0.92
C ARG A 290 -3.94 -13.88 0.40
N PHE A 291 -4.75 -13.75 1.44
CA PHE A 291 -4.53 -14.34 2.75
C PHE A 291 -5.55 -15.47 2.95
N PRO A 292 -5.13 -16.66 3.36
CA PRO A 292 -6.05 -17.77 3.58
C PRO A 292 -6.99 -17.54 4.76
N ASP A 293 -6.59 -16.72 5.73
CA ASP A 293 -7.39 -16.28 6.87
C ASP A 293 -6.98 -14.85 7.28
N THR A 294 -7.70 -14.24 8.22
CA THR A 294 -7.42 -12.86 8.69
C THR A 294 -6.72 -12.80 10.04
N THR A 295 -6.57 -13.92 10.72
CA THR A 295 -5.92 -14.02 12.05
C THR A 295 -4.47 -13.50 12.04
N PRO A 296 -3.66 -13.77 10.99
CA PRO A 296 -2.29 -13.29 10.89
C PRO A 296 -2.12 -11.76 10.88
N PHE A 297 -3.20 -10.98 10.72
CA PHE A 297 -3.09 -9.52 10.79
C PHE A 297 -2.80 -8.97 12.19
N LEU A 298 -2.91 -9.80 13.23
CA LEU A 298 -2.39 -9.51 14.56
C LEU A 298 -0.86 -9.53 14.58
N ASP A 299 -0.25 -10.33 13.71
CA ASP A 299 1.19 -10.33 13.38
C ASP A 299 1.33 -10.20 11.87
N LEU A 300 1.52 -8.97 11.41
CA LEU A 300 1.55 -8.66 9.98
C LEU A 300 2.71 -9.37 9.25
N GLU A 301 3.83 -9.60 9.91
CA GLU A 301 4.98 -10.27 9.32
C GLU A 301 4.68 -11.74 9.00
N THR A 302 4.15 -12.47 9.97
CA THR A 302 3.67 -13.85 9.77
C THR A 302 2.57 -13.90 8.73
N GLY A 303 1.64 -12.93 8.75
CA GLY A 303 0.58 -12.84 7.75
C GLY A 303 1.11 -12.66 6.33
N LEU A 304 2.03 -11.73 6.13
CA LEU A 304 2.65 -11.46 4.84
C LEU A 304 3.47 -12.66 4.33
N ALA A 305 4.19 -13.35 5.21
CA ALA A 305 4.97 -14.54 4.83
C ALA A 305 4.09 -15.68 4.27
N ARG A 306 2.80 -15.74 4.66
CA ARG A 306 1.83 -16.72 4.19
C ARG A 306 0.98 -16.24 3.01
N ALA A 307 1.06 -14.96 2.67
CA ALA A 307 0.28 -14.38 1.59
C ALA A 307 0.80 -14.83 0.21
N THR A 308 -0.13 -14.98 -0.73
CA THR A 308 0.16 -15.21 -2.15
C THR A 308 -0.40 -14.08 -2.99
N LEU A 309 0.02 -13.99 -4.26
CA LEU A 309 -0.57 -13.05 -5.20
C LEU A 309 -1.73 -13.69 -5.96
N ALA A 310 -2.78 -12.91 -6.19
CA ALA A 310 -3.89 -13.22 -7.07
C ALA A 310 -4.04 -12.09 -8.09
N ASP A 311 -4.37 -12.39 -9.32
CA ASP A 311 -4.70 -11.38 -10.32
C ASP A 311 -6.19 -11.06 -10.28
N ALA A 312 -6.54 -9.78 -10.28
CA ALA A 312 -7.93 -9.36 -10.22
C ALA A 312 -8.29 -8.28 -11.24
N GLU A 313 -9.53 -8.35 -11.69
CA GLU A 313 -10.20 -7.32 -12.46
C GLU A 313 -11.56 -7.02 -11.82
N ILE A 314 -11.83 -5.73 -11.54
CA ILE A 314 -13.02 -5.29 -10.81
C ILE A 314 -13.68 -4.16 -11.60
N ALA A 315 -14.96 -4.33 -11.85
CA ALA A 315 -15.81 -3.31 -12.45
C ALA A 315 -17.12 -3.26 -11.66
N LEU A 316 -17.24 -2.27 -10.77
CA LEU A 316 -18.41 -2.05 -9.93
C LEU A 316 -18.96 -0.66 -10.18
N ASP A 317 -20.28 -0.55 -10.18
CA ASP A 317 -21.02 0.70 -10.25
C ASP A 317 -21.98 0.77 -9.07
N PHE A 318 -21.92 1.87 -8.34
CA PHE A 318 -22.81 2.19 -7.22
C PHE A 318 -23.85 3.21 -7.69
N GLU A 319 -25.12 2.89 -7.50
CA GLU A 319 -26.24 3.78 -7.72
C GLU A 319 -26.85 4.16 -6.38
N ARG A 320 -27.03 5.47 -6.16
CA ARG A 320 -27.68 6.00 -4.95
C ARG A 320 -29.13 5.57 -4.87
N LEU A 321 -29.59 5.26 -3.67
CA LEU A 321 -30.99 5.01 -3.39
C LEU A 321 -31.81 6.32 -3.47
N HIS A 322 -31.22 7.43 -3.04
CA HIS A 322 -31.84 8.76 -3.02
C HIS A 322 -30.96 9.78 -3.75
N PRO A 323 -31.01 9.85 -5.10
CA PRO A 323 -30.08 10.70 -5.88
C PRO A 323 -30.21 12.21 -5.58
N ASP A 324 -31.36 12.65 -5.09
CA ASP A 324 -31.66 14.06 -4.77
C ASP A 324 -31.22 14.49 -3.35
N ALA A 325 -30.78 13.54 -2.52
CA ALA A 325 -30.29 13.85 -1.19
C ALA A 325 -28.91 14.52 -1.27
N ALA A 326 -28.82 15.76 -0.81
CA ALA A 326 -27.54 16.45 -0.66
C ALA A 326 -26.79 15.89 0.56
N GLY A 327 -25.65 15.20 0.32
CA GLY A 327 -24.84 14.67 1.41
C GLY A 327 -23.56 13.98 0.91
N ASP A 328 -22.58 13.87 1.81
CA ASP A 328 -21.29 13.21 1.55
C ASP A 328 -21.37 11.69 1.79
N ALA A 329 -22.51 11.19 2.30
CA ALA A 329 -22.75 9.79 2.63
C ALA A 329 -24.14 9.35 2.13
N ASP A 330 -24.22 8.16 1.53
CA ASP A 330 -25.49 7.66 1.01
C ASP A 330 -25.49 6.11 0.89
N PHE A 331 -26.71 5.56 0.94
CA PHE A 331 -26.97 4.16 0.64
C PHE A 331 -27.39 3.95 -0.81
N GLY A 332 -27.16 2.74 -1.31
CA GLY A 332 -27.47 2.41 -2.68
C GLY A 332 -27.28 0.93 -3.01
N VAL A 333 -27.22 0.66 -4.29
CA VAL A 333 -26.98 -0.67 -4.83
C VAL A 333 -25.64 -0.68 -5.59
N VAL A 334 -24.80 -1.65 -5.27
CA VAL A 334 -23.58 -1.95 -6.01
C VAL A 334 -23.86 -3.06 -7.00
N ARG A 335 -23.58 -2.83 -8.27
CA ARG A 335 -23.70 -3.83 -9.34
C ARG A 335 -22.38 -3.96 -10.08
N GLY A 336 -22.09 -5.13 -10.60
CA GLY A 336 -20.94 -5.35 -11.46
C GLY A 336 -20.32 -6.71 -11.31
N VAL A 337 -19.00 -6.78 -11.56
CA VAL A 337 -18.26 -8.03 -11.62
C VAL A 337 -16.91 -7.87 -10.93
N VAL A 338 -16.55 -8.88 -10.16
CA VAL A 338 -15.21 -9.09 -9.61
C VAL A 338 -14.67 -10.40 -10.18
N ARG A 339 -13.52 -10.34 -10.87
CA ARG A 339 -12.78 -11.52 -11.33
C ARG A 339 -11.51 -11.66 -10.53
N VAL A 340 -11.24 -12.87 -10.03
CA VAL A 340 -9.99 -13.19 -9.32
C VAL A 340 -9.45 -14.51 -9.86
N ASP A 341 -8.24 -14.50 -10.40
CA ASP A 341 -7.59 -15.66 -11.05
C ASP A 341 -8.50 -16.37 -12.08
N GLY A 342 -9.32 -15.59 -12.79
CA GLY A 342 -10.27 -16.08 -13.78
C GLY A 342 -11.63 -16.52 -13.22
N ALA A 343 -11.79 -16.69 -11.91
CA ALA A 343 -13.09 -16.91 -11.28
C ALA A 343 -13.90 -15.61 -11.26
N GLU A 344 -15.17 -15.67 -11.70
CA GLU A 344 -16.04 -14.50 -11.81
C GLU A 344 -17.11 -14.52 -10.70
N HIS A 345 -17.24 -13.38 -10.01
CA HIS A 345 -18.27 -13.11 -9.01
C HIS A 345 -19.14 -11.95 -9.49
N ALA A 346 -20.39 -12.24 -9.82
CA ALA A 346 -21.38 -11.21 -10.11
C ALA A 346 -21.83 -10.54 -8.81
N ILE A 347 -21.80 -9.21 -8.77
CA ILE A 347 -22.18 -8.42 -7.61
C ILE A 347 -23.52 -7.73 -7.87
N ALA A 348 -24.47 -7.98 -6.97
CA ALA A 348 -25.71 -7.24 -6.82
C ALA A 348 -25.98 -7.11 -5.31
N ALA A 349 -25.52 -6.04 -4.71
CA ALA A 349 -25.39 -5.92 -3.27
C ALA A 349 -25.87 -4.57 -2.75
N ALA A 350 -26.35 -4.53 -1.50
CA ALA A 350 -26.51 -3.28 -0.80
C ALA A 350 -25.12 -2.63 -0.58
N GLY A 351 -25.05 -1.32 -0.76
CA GLY A 351 -23.82 -0.56 -0.61
C GLY A 351 -24.02 0.75 0.11
N PHE A 352 -22.90 1.26 0.61
CA PHE A 352 -22.81 2.57 1.25
C PHE A 352 -21.59 3.31 0.74
N THR A 353 -21.75 4.58 0.39
CA THR A 353 -20.65 5.46 0.00
C THR A 353 -20.56 6.65 0.94
N GLU A 354 -19.35 7.13 1.11
CA GLU A 354 -19.06 8.25 1.97
C GLU A 354 -17.85 9.02 1.44
N ASP A 355 -17.97 10.35 1.42
CA ASP A 355 -16.91 11.28 1.12
C ASP A 355 -16.40 11.90 2.43
N GLY A 356 -15.09 12.02 2.56
CA GLY A 356 -14.48 12.63 3.74
C GLY A 356 -13.21 11.90 4.20
N PRO A 357 -12.38 12.56 5.00
CA PRO A 357 -11.18 11.95 5.56
C PRO A 357 -11.56 10.83 6.53
N ASP A 358 -10.72 9.79 6.57
CA ASP A 358 -10.80 8.81 7.66
C ASP A 358 -10.76 9.56 8.99
N PRO A 359 -11.72 9.31 9.87
CA PRO A 359 -11.75 9.95 11.17
C PRO A 359 -10.45 9.71 11.95
N THR A 360 -9.99 10.72 12.68
CA THR A 360 -8.69 10.68 13.39
C THR A 360 -8.81 10.40 14.87
N THR A 361 -10.03 10.46 15.45
CA THR A 361 -10.28 10.32 16.89
C THR A 361 -10.75 8.91 17.24
N TRP A 362 -10.17 8.34 18.27
CA TRP A 362 -10.50 7.05 18.87
C TRP A 362 -10.61 7.21 20.39
N PRO A 363 -11.38 6.38 21.15
CA PRO A 363 -12.10 5.15 20.71
C PRO A 363 -13.46 5.44 20.07
N ARG A 364 -13.86 4.64 19.07
CA ARG A 364 -15.17 4.77 18.43
C ARG A 364 -15.62 3.50 17.70
N LEU A 365 -16.94 3.42 17.48
CA LEU A 365 -17.61 2.50 16.58
C LEU A 365 -18.20 3.28 15.41
N ARG A 366 -17.99 2.79 14.20
CA ARG A 366 -18.61 3.29 12.97
C ARG A 366 -19.27 2.15 12.25
N ALA A 367 -20.48 2.35 11.75
CA ALA A 367 -21.20 1.34 11.01
C ALA A 367 -22.04 1.94 9.89
N ALA A 368 -22.25 1.12 8.85
CA ALA A 368 -23.21 1.35 7.79
C ALA A 368 -23.95 0.03 7.52
N LEU A 369 -25.21 -0.05 7.88
CA LEU A 369 -25.99 -1.27 7.94
C LEU A 369 -27.34 -1.10 7.26
N ARG A 370 -27.79 -2.14 6.54
CA ARG A 370 -29.20 -2.31 6.15
C ARG A 370 -29.98 -2.86 7.35
N VAL A 371 -31.10 -2.24 7.68
CA VAL A 371 -31.96 -2.62 8.80
C VAL A 371 -33.32 -3.01 8.23
N GLY A 372 -33.58 -4.30 8.06
CA GLY A 372 -34.77 -4.81 7.38
C GLY A 372 -34.70 -4.64 5.85
N GLU A 373 -35.88 -4.59 5.19
CA GLU A 373 -35.96 -4.59 3.73
C GLU A 373 -35.63 -3.24 3.08
N THR A 374 -36.06 -2.13 3.68
CA THR A 374 -36.03 -0.79 3.06
C THR A 374 -35.32 0.27 3.89
N ALA A 375 -34.91 -0.03 5.11
CA ALA A 375 -34.26 0.91 6.01
C ALA A 375 -32.74 0.68 6.07
N TYR A 376 -32.00 1.77 6.23
CA TYR A 376 -30.55 1.78 6.33
C TYR A 376 -30.09 2.76 7.42
N VAL A 377 -29.06 2.40 8.14
CA VAL A 377 -28.47 3.25 9.18
C VAL A 377 -26.97 3.42 8.96
N ALA A 378 -26.48 4.66 9.04
CA ALA A 378 -25.06 4.95 9.09
C ALA A 378 -24.77 5.84 10.30
N PHE A 379 -23.76 5.45 11.10
CA PHE A 379 -23.41 6.21 12.30
C PHE A 379 -21.93 6.11 12.66
N THR A 380 -21.50 7.10 13.43
CA THR A 380 -20.24 7.07 14.19
C THR A 380 -20.58 7.37 15.63
N LEU A 381 -20.12 6.51 16.54
CA LEU A 381 -20.37 6.56 17.97
C LEU A 381 -19.04 6.60 18.72
N ALA A 382 -18.86 7.60 19.60
CA ALA A 382 -17.73 7.63 20.53
C ALA A 382 -17.97 6.61 21.65
N LEU A 383 -17.01 5.72 21.91
CA LEU A 383 -17.15 4.63 22.87
C LEU A 383 -16.91 5.10 24.33
N ASP A 384 -16.36 6.30 24.52
CA ASP A 384 -16.01 6.89 25.80
C ASP A 384 -17.01 7.94 26.32
N GLY A 385 -17.94 8.38 25.49
CA GLY A 385 -18.81 9.51 25.89
C GLY A 385 -20.23 9.51 25.31
N GLY A 386 -20.64 8.47 24.58
CA GLY A 386 -22.00 8.36 24.05
C GLY A 386 -22.37 9.36 22.96
N ALA A 387 -21.43 10.23 22.54
CA ALA A 387 -21.65 11.13 21.43
C ALA A 387 -21.79 10.32 20.12
N ALA A 388 -22.87 10.53 19.40
CA ALA A 388 -23.13 9.88 18.13
C ALA A 388 -23.47 10.90 17.06
N SER A 389 -23.16 10.53 15.81
CA SER A 389 -23.58 11.27 14.62
C SER A 389 -23.92 10.29 13.51
N GLY A 390 -24.82 10.67 12.63
CA GLY A 390 -25.23 9.82 11.53
C GLY A 390 -26.71 9.99 11.22
N PHE A 391 -27.27 9.02 10.50
CA PHE A 391 -28.66 9.04 10.11
C PHE A 391 -29.24 7.65 9.92
N LEU A 392 -30.54 7.53 10.15
CA LEU A 392 -31.41 6.44 9.71
C LEU A 392 -32.15 6.92 8.45
N CYS A 393 -32.07 6.15 7.39
CA CYS A 393 -32.85 6.34 6.17
C CYS A 393 -33.95 5.27 6.12
N ALA A 394 -35.21 5.69 6.16
CA ALA A 394 -36.37 4.81 6.05
C ALA A 394 -37.49 5.53 5.29
N ASP A 395 -38.20 4.82 4.44
CA ASP A 395 -39.35 5.31 3.65
C ASP A 395 -39.05 6.64 2.90
N GLY A 396 -37.81 6.81 2.44
CA GLY A 396 -37.36 7.99 1.69
C GLY A 396 -37.05 9.21 2.56
N GLY A 397 -37.18 9.12 3.89
CA GLY A 397 -36.81 10.15 4.85
C GLY A 397 -35.46 9.86 5.56
N HIS A 398 -34.81 10.93 6.04
CA HIS A 398 -33.62 10.85 6.87
C HIS A 398 -33.93 11.35 8.27
N VAL A 399 -33.63 10.54 9.30
CA VAL A 399 -33.74 10.93 10.71
C VAL A 399 -32.32 10.96 11.29
N ALA A 400 -31.92 12.10 11.86
CA ALA A 400 -30.58 12.25 12.43
C ALA A 400 -30.42 11.42 13.71
N ILE A 401 -29.23 10.89 13.91
CA ILE A 401 -28.79 10.22 15.13
C ILE A 401 -28.11 11.27 16.01
N VAL A 402 -28.55 11.39 17.26
CA VAL A 402 -28.13 12.43 18.19
C VAL A 402 -27.40 11.89 19.41
N GLY A 403 -27.48 10.59 19.65
CA GLY A 403 -26.79 9.92 20.75
C GLY A 403 -26.82 8.41 20.62
N GLY A 404 -26.12 7.71 21.50
CA GLY A 404 -26.14 6.26 21.52
C GLY A 404 -25.13 5.65 22.46
N ARG A 405 -25.17 4.32 22.55
CA ARG A 405 -24.20 3.51 23.28
C ARG A 405 -23.98 2.19 22.55
N ALA A 406 -22.79 1.59 22.74
CA ALA A 406 -22.49 0.28 22.21
C ALA A 406 -21.79 -0.60 23.26
N ALA A 407 -22.04 -1.90 23.18
CA ALA A 407 -21.29 -2.93 23.87
C ALA A 407 -20.62 -3.81 22.83
N LEU A 408 -19.33 -4.02 22.97
CA LEU A 408 -18.50 -4.80 22.05
C LEU A 408 -18.10 -6.10 22.75
N ALA A 409 -18.39 -7.24 22.14
CA ALA A 409 -17.94 -8.53 22.61
C ALA A 409 -16.86 -9.08 21.67
N HIS A 410 -15.70 -9.40 22.24
CA HIS A 410 -14.55 -9.95 21.55
C HIS A 410 -14.37 -11.41 21.90
N GLY A 411 -14.11 -12.25 20.89
CA GLY A 411 -13.54 -13.58 21.08
C GLY A 411 -12.03 -13.53 21.31
N GLU A 412 -11.37 -14.66 21.22
CA GLU A 412 -9.92 -14.78 21.46
C GLU A 412 -9.07 -13.86 20.58
N ALA A 413 -9.46 -13.60 19.35
CA ALA A 413 -8.64 -12.87 18.40
C ALA A 413 -9.32 -11.64 17.76
N ALA A 414 -10.64 -11.54 17.75
CA ALA A 414 -11.35 -10.50 17.00
C ALA A 414 -12.75 -10.21 17.57
N LEU A 415 -13.33 -9.08 17.12
CA LEU A 415 -14.71 -8.70 17.43
C LEU A 415 -15.69 -9.77 16.94
N GLU A 416 -16.60 -10.20 17.80
CA GLU A 416 -17.60 -11.22 17.48
C GLU A 416 -19.01 -10.66 17.39
N HIS A 417 -19.35 -9.77 18.32
CA HIS A 417 -20.68 -9.24 18.46
C HIS A 417 -20.68 -7.79 18.91
N VAL A 418 -21.66 -7.04 18.47
CA VAL A 418 -21.86 -5.63 18.84
C VAL A 418 -23.35 -5.40 19.11
N ASP A 419 -23.66 -4.95 20.32
CA ASP A 419 -24.98 -4.40 20.66
C ASP A 419 -24.92 -2.88 20.61
N VAL A 420 -25.84 -2.25 19.90
CA VAL A 420 -25.92 -0.80 19.74
C VAL A 420 -27.32 -0.30 20.04
N THR A 421 -27.42 0.73 20.86
CA THR A 421 -28.64 1.52 21.04
C THR A 421 -28.37 2.92 20.52
N LEU A 422 -29.11 3.38 19.52
CA LEU A 422 -29.04 4.72 18.96
C LEU A 422 -30.26 5.55 19.35
N GLU A 423 -30.04 6.83 19.61
CA GLU A 423 -31.09 7.81 19.91
C GLU A 423 -31.30 8.68 18.68
N LEU A 424 -32.52 8.74 18.20
CA LEU A 424 -32.91 9.49 17.02
C LEU A 424 -33.44 10.88 17.39
N ALA A 425 -33.33 11.84 16.49
CA ALA A 425 -33.74 13.24 16.73
C ALA A 425 -35.25 13.39 16.96
N ASP A 426 -36.07 12.44 16.55
CA ASP A 426 -37.49 12.37 16.80
C ASP A 426 -37.86 11.77 18.17
N GLY A 427 -36.85 11.37 18.96
CA GLY A 427 -36.98 10.72 20.26
C GLY A 427 -37.16 9.24 20.23
N ALA A 428 -37.18 8.60 19.06
CA ALA A 428 -37.20 7.16 18.93
C ALA A 428 -35.84 6.52 19.27
N ARG A 429 -35.85 5.23 19.57
CA ARG A 429 -34.63 4.43 19.81
C ARG A 429 -34.56 3.31 18.79
N LEU A 430 -33.36 3.09 18.27
CA LEU A 430 -33.01 1.97 17.40
C LEU A 430 -32.05 1.05 18.14
N GLU A 431 -32.46 -0.19 18.35
CA GLU A 431 -31.62 -1.25 18.93
C GLU A 431 -31.17 -2.20 17.83
N LEU A 432 -29.85 -2.45 17.79
CA LEU A 432 -29.22 -3.30 16.80
C LEU A 432 -28.30 -4.29 17.51
N ALA A 433 -28.40 -5.55 17.11
CA ALA A 433 -27.46 -6.59 17.51
C ALA A 433 -26.81 -7.15 16.23
N ALA A 434 -25.49 -7.05 16.14
CA ALA A 434 -24.75 -7.40 14.94
C ALA A 434 -23.64 -8.41 15.23
N HIS A 435 -23.61 -9.48 14.43
CA HIS A 435 -22.56 -10.49 14.46
C HIS A 435 -21.57 -10.30 13.32
N ALA A 436 -20.28 -10.31 13.64
CA ALA A 436 -19.22 -10.24 12.66
C ALA A 436 -19.14 -11.53 11.85
N VAL A 437 -19.29 -11.43 10.52
CA VAL A 437 -19.20 -12.55 9.58
C VAL A 437 -17.79 -12.65 9.02
N HIS A 438 -17.23 -11.53 8.58
CA HIS A 438 -15.84 -11.42 8.15
C HIS A 438 -15.14 -10.37 9.00
N ARG A 439 -13.94 -10.68 9.44
CA ARG A 439 -13.22 -9.88 10.44
C ARG A 439 -11.82 -9.59 9.94
N LEU A 440 -11.35 -8.38 10.15
CA LEU A 440 -9.98 -7.97 9.88
C LEU A 440 -9.46 -7.13 11.05
N PRO A 441 -8.84 -7.74 12.06
CA PRO A 441 -8.14 -7.02 13.09
C PRO A 441 -6.86 -6.39 12.51
N VAL A 442 -6.66 -5.11 12.74
CA VAL A 442 -5.46 -4.38 12.30
C VAL A 442 -4.83 -3.69 13.50
N ILE A 443 -3.59 -4.02 13.79
CA ILE A 443 -2.81 -3.28 14.78
C ILE A 443 -2.06 -2.16 14.07
N ARG A 444 -2.31 -0.92 14.48
CA ARG A 444 -1.52 0.24 14.04
C ARG A 444 -0.61 0.68 15.17
N ALA A 445 0.70 0.63 14.93
CA ALA A 445 1.63 1.30 15.82
C ALA A 445 1.50 2.82 15.63
N ARG A 446 1.10 3.54 16.68
CA ARG A 446 1.05 5.00 16.71
C ARG A 446 1.76 5.45 17.98
N GLY A 447 3.05 5.77 17.87
CA GLY A 447 3.88 6.08 19.05
C GLY A 447 4.05 4.87 19.96
N ALA A 448 4.03 5.09 21.28
CA ALA A 448 4.25 4.04 22.28
C ALA A 448 3.03 3.14 22.54
N THR A 449 1.83 3.49 22.04
CA THR A 449 0.61 2.72 22.27
C THR A 449 0.07 2.15 20.96
N PRO A 450 0.02 0.82 20.80
CA PRO A 450 -0.60 0.21 19.65
C PRO A 450 -2.11 0.50 19.66
N LEU A 451 -2.64 0.88 18.49
CA LEU A 451 -4.07 1.07 18.27
C LEU A 451 -4.61 -0.13 17.50
N ARG A 452 -5.51 -0.87 18.11
CA ARG A 452 -6.27 -1.92 17.45
C ARG A 452 -7.49 -1.31 16.74
N ILE A 453 -7.65 -1.64 15.47
CA ILE A 453 -8.81 -1.29 14.65
C ILE A 453 -9.34 -2.58 14.04
N GLU A 454 -10.63 -2.80 14.16
CA GLU A 454 -11.29 -3.96 13.57
C GLU A 454 -12.27 -3.53 12.51
N PHE A 455 -12.16 -4.14 11.33
CA PHE A 455 -13.12 -4.03 10.25
C PHE A 455 -13.91 -5.33 10.19
N ALA A 456 -15.21 -5.25 10.16
CA ALA A 456 -16.04 -6.44 10.05
C ALA A 456 -17.22 -6.22 9.09
N ALA A 457 -17.44 -7.16 8.18
CA ALA A 457 -18.75 -7.34 7.58
C ALA A 457 -19.63 -8.05 8.61
N CYS A 458 -20.82 -7.57 8.82
CA CYS A 458 -21.71 -8.07 9.87
C CYS A 458 -23.10 -8.41 9.36
N ARG A 459 -23.76 -9.28 10.13
CA ARG A 459 -25.13 -9.71 9.96
C ARG A 459 -25.92 -9.30 11.19
N LEU A 460 -27.11 -8.75 11.01
CA LEU A 460 -28.01 -8.45 12.12
C LEU A 460 -28.70 -9.72 12.62
N ASP A 461 -29.13 -9.70 13.89
CA ASP A 461 -29.91 -10.79 14.48
C ASP A 461 -31.19 -11.05 13.66
N GLY A 462 -31.45 -12.33 13.44
CA GLY A 462 -32.58 -12.77 12.63
C GLY A 462 -32.39 -12.70 11.11
N GLU A 463 -31.32 -12.05 10.62
CA GLU A 463 -30.99 -11.99 9.19
C GLU A 463 -30.11 -13.18 8.77
N THR A 464 -30.27 -13.64 7.54
CA THR A 464 -29.44 -14.73 6.96
C THR A 464 -28.28 -14.19 6.12
N SER A 465 -28.38 -12.95 5.66
CA SER A 465 -27.40 -12.30 4.79
C SER A 465 -26.63 -11.21 5.51
N PRO A 466 -25.39 -10.90 5.12
CA PRO A 466 -24.67 -9.78 5.65
C PRO A 466 -25.44 -8.46 5.45
N ALA A 467 -25.54 -7.66 6.50
CA ALA A 467 -26.30 -6.42 6.52
C ALA A 467 -25.44 -5.18 6.19
N GLY A 468 -24.14 -5.25 6.42
CA GLY A 468 -23.26 -4.12 6.17
C GLY A 468 -21.90 -4.26 6.86
N TRP A 469 -21.27 -3.13 7.13
CA TRP A 469 -19.94 -3.03 7.68
C TRP A 469 -19.91 -2.27 8.98
N LEU A 470 -19.01 -2.66 9.87
CA LEU A 470 -18.61 -1.90 11.02
C LEU A 470 -17.08 -1.75 11.11
N GLU A 471 -16.65 -0.70 11.76
CA GLU A 471 -15.26 -0.41 12.10
C GLU A 471 -15.22 0.02 13.56
N ALA A 472 -14.55 -0.74 14.40
CA ALA A 472 -14.36 -0.45 15.81
C ALA A 472 -12.88 -0.24 16.11
N GLY A 473 -12.53 0.70 16.98
CA GLY A 473 -11.13 0.94 17.30
C GLY A 473 -10.93 1.73 18.57
N GLY A 474 -9.70 1.66 19.08
CA GLY A 474 -9.32 2.25 20.37
C GLY A 474 -9.59 1.33 21.54
N ILE A 475 -9.69 0.02 21.29
CA ILE A 475 -10.05 -1.02 22.25
C ILE A 475 -8.78 -1.62 22.82
#